data_597937531acb81030f71b768d1cd9189
#
_entry.id   597937531acb81030f71b768d1cd9189
#
_cell.length_a   1.000
_cell.length_b   1.000
_cell.length_c   1.000
_cell.angle_alpha   90.00
_cell.angle_beta   90.00
_cell.angle_gamma   90.00
#
_symmetry.space_group_name_H-M   'P 1'
#
loop_
_entity.id
_entity.type
_entity.pdbx_description
1 polymer ?
#
loop_
_entity_poly.entity_id
_entity_poly.type
_entity_poly.pdbx_seq_one_letter_code
_entity_poly.pdbx_strand_id
1 'polypeptide(L)'
;MKILNLYAGIGGNRKKWDGHQVTAVESDPKIAAVYGSLFPDDELIVGDAEAVLLERFAEFDMIWSSPPCQSLSRMVKFGRNRSPRLPDLSLYSQVIFLQNWYEGLFVVENVISYFPPLLPPKKIGRHLFWTNFEFHADEVPSPKGFINPTIGTVEALQDWLGIHYPKPWPCYDGNHCPTQPLRNCVHPD
;
A
#
# COMPACT_ATOMS: atom_id res chain seq x y z
N MET A 1 -9.40 7.91 -16.77
CA MET A 1 -8.54 6.72 -16.98
C MET A 1 -9.12 5.56 -16.20
N LYS A 2 -8.88 4.34 -16.68
CA LYS A 2 -9.10 3.11 -15.91
C LYS A 2 -7.82 2.75 -15.18
N ILE A 3 -7.88 2.60 -13.87
CA ILE A 3 -6.70 2.34 -13.03
C ILE A 3 -6.88 1.01 -12.31
N LEU A 4 -5.89 0.13 -12.40
CA LEU A 4 -5.79 -1.07 -11.57
C LEU A 4 -4.92 -0.76 -10.36
N ASN A 5 -5.48 -0.89 -9.16
CA ASN A 5 -4.81 -0.67 -7.88
C ASN A 5 -4.55 -2.00 -7.18
N LEU A 6 -3.36 -2.53 -7.32
CA LEU A 6 -2.94 -3.81 -6.73
C LEU A 6 -2.41 -3.62 -5.32
N TYR A 7 -2.75 -4.55 -4.42
CA TYR A 7 -2.43 -4.48 -3.00
C TYR A 7 -2.97 -3.19 -2.37
N ALA A 8 -4.26 -2.92 -2.63
CA ALA A 8 -4.87 -1.63 -2.38
C ALA A 8 -4.91 -1.21 -0.92
N GLY A 9 -4.81 -2.16 0.02
CA GLY A 9 -4.91 -1.89 1.44
C GLY A 9 -6.24 -1.18 1.75
N ILE A 10 -6.20 -0.16 2.59
CA ILE A 10 -7.36 0.70 2.87
C ILE A 10 -7.48 1.89 1.90
N GLY A 11 -6.70 1.93 0.82
CA GLY A 11 -6.80 2.97 -0.22
C GLY A 11 -6.00 4.24 0.05
N GLY A 12 -4.89 4.17 0.78
CA GLY A 12 -4.07 5.34 1.09
C GLY A 12 -3.57 6.10 -0.16
N ASN A 13 -3.22 5.38 -1.21
CA ASN A 13 -2.82 5.91 -2.51
C ASN A 13 -4.02 6.42 -3.34
N ARG A 14 -5.21 5.79 -3.18
CA ARG A 14 -6.44 6.04 -3.95
C ARG A 14 -7.05 7.43 -3.71
N LYS A 15 -6.91 7.99 -2.53
CA LYS A 15 -7.64 9.14 -2.02
C LYS A 15 -7.61 10.42 -2.88
N LYS A 16 -6.67 10.54 -3.82
CA LYS A 16 -6.52 11.70 -4.71
C LYS A 16 -6.77 11.37 -6.19
N TRP A 17 -7.37 10.22 -6.49
CA TRP A 17 -7.65 9.79 -7.86
C TRP A 17 -9.12 10.05 -8.25
N ASP A 18 -9.58 11.27 -7.99
CA ASP A 18 -10.94 11.67 -8.33
C ASP A 18 -11.14 11.71 -9.85
N GLY A 19 -12.32 11.33 -10.31
CA GLY A 19 -12.67 11.30 -11.73
C GLY A 19 -12.07 10.14 -12.54
N HIS A 20 -11.48 9.15 -11.87
CA HIS A 20 -10.97 7.93 -12.49
C HIS A 20 -11.81 6.71 -12.11
N GLN A 21 -11.87 5.73 -13.02
CA GLN A 21 -12.45 4.42 -12.74
C GLN A 21 -11.37 3.54 -12.13
N VAL A 22 -11.58 3.07 -10.92
CA VAL A 22 -10.58 2.29 -10.19
C VAL A 22 -11.10 0.88 -9.95
N THR A 23 -10.27 -0.10 -10.28
CA THR A 23 -10.43 -1.49 -9.85
C THR A 23 -9.36 -1.76 -8.80
N ALA A 24 -9.77 -1.98 -7.56
CA ALA A 24 -8.88 -2.26 -6.44
C ALA A 24 -8.81 -3.75 -6.14
N VAL A 25 -7.63 -4.26 -5.85
CA VAL A 25 -7.41 -5.66 -5.47
C VAL A 25 -6.76 -5.71 -4.10
N GLU A 26 -7.41 -6.38 -3.16
CA GLU A 26 -6.91 -6.62 -1.81
C GLU A 26 -7.21 -8.07 -1.39
N SER A 27 -6.22 -8.75 -0.85
CA SER A 27 -6.35 -10.17 -0.51
C SER A 27 -7.04 -10.42 0.83
N ASP A 28 -6.88 -9.50 1.80
CA ASP A 28 -7.52 -9.63 3.11
C ASP A 28 -8.95 -9.07 3.03
N PRO A 29 -9.99 -9.93 3.26
CA PRO A 29 -11.38 -9.48 3.17
C PRO A 29 -11.76 -8.43 4.22
N LYS A 30 -11.06 -8.35 5.36
CA LYS A 30 -11.33 -7.34 6.39
C LYS A 30 -10.78 -5.98 5.96
N ILE A 31 -9.59 -5.96 5.36
CA ILE A 31 -8.99 -4.74 4.80
C ILE A 31 -9.81 -4.28 3.60
N ALA A 32 -10.19 -5.21 2.73
CA ALA A 32 -11.05 -4.93 1.59
C ALA A 32 -12.40 -4.32 2.00
N ALA A 33 -13.02 -4.80 3.08
CA ALA A 33 -14.25 -4.22 3.61
C ALA A 33 -14.08 -2.75 4.04
N VAL A 34 -12.93 -2.41 4.63
CA VAL A 34 -12.59 -1.01 4.96
C VAL A 34 -12.43 -0.19 3.68
N TYR A 35 -11.68 -0.70 2.69
CA TYR A 35 -11.54 -0.04 1.39
C TYR A 35 -12.90 0.26 0.77
N GLY A 36 -13.77 -0.75 0.66
CA GLY A 36 -15.10 -0.59 0.05
C GLY A 36 -16.00 0.42 0.78
N SER A 37 -15.83 0.58 2.09
CA SER A 37 -16.56 1.60 2.85
C SER A 37 -16.05 3.03 2.59
N LEU A 38 -14.77 3.18 2.24
CA LEU A 38 -14.15 4.47 1.95
C LEU A 38 -14.30 4.87 0.47
N PHE A 39 -14.37 3.88 -0.44
CA PHE A 39 -14.43 4.08 -1.88
C PHE A 39 -15.53 3.20 -2.50
N PRO A 40 -16.82 3.48 -2.20
CA PRO A 40 -17.94 2.62 -2.58
C PRO A 40 -18.19 2.57 -4.10
N ASP A 41 -17.68 3.53 -4.86
CA ASP A 41 -17.83 3.62 -6.31
C ASP A 41 -16.75 2.85 -7.09
N ASP A 42 -15.71 2.37 -6.40
CA ASP A 42 -14.64 1.58 -7.02
C ASP A 42 -15.05 0.11 -7.18
N GLU A 43 -14.61 -0.54 -8.26
CA GLU A 43 -14.66 -2.00 -8.37
C GLU A 43 -13.67 -2.60 -7.37
N LEU A 44 -14.13 -3.44 -6.45
CA LEU A 44 -13.28 -4.09 -5.44
C LEU A 44 -13.24 -5.60 -5.64
N ILE A 45 -12.04 -6.13 -5.85
CA ILE A 45 -11.76 -7.55 -5.99
C ILE A 45 -11.05 -8.04 -4.72
N VAL A 46 -11.67 -8.97 -4.01
CA VAL A 46 -11.02 -9.67 -2.89
C VAL A 46 -10.32 -10.89 -3.46
N GLY A 47 -8.99 -10.80 -3.62
CA GLY A 47 -8.24 -11.88 -4.27
C GLY A 47 -6.74 -11.63 -4.39
N ASP A 48 -6.09 -12.52 -5.12
CA ASP A 48 -4.66 -12.45 -5.39
C ASP A 48 -4.33 -11.40 -6.46
N ALA A 49 -3.48 -10.45 -6.08
CA ALA A 49 -3.13 -9.30 -6.93
C ALA A 49 -2.30 -9.71 -8.18
N GLU A 50 -1.46 -10.75 -8.07
CA GLU A 50 -0.67 -11.23 -9.22
C GLU A 50 -1.54 -11.97 -10.22
N ALA A 51 -2.50 -12.75 -9.74
CA ALA A 51 -3.46 -13.43 -10.61
C ALA A 51 -4.30 -12.42 -11.40
N VAL A 52 -4.85 -11.39 -10.74
CA VAL A 52 -5.61 -10.32 -11.39
C VAL A 52 -4.74 -9.51 -12.36
N LEU A 53 -3.48 -9.21 -11.98
CA LEU A 53 -2.55 -8.55 -12.87
C LEU A 53 -2.38 -9.34 -14.18
N LEU A 54 -2.07 -10.62 -14.09
CA LEU A 54 -1.83 -11.48 -15.28
C LEU A 54 -3.07 -11.63 -16.14
N GLU A 55 -4.25 -11.68 -15.55
CA GLU A 55 -5.52 -11.87 -16.27
C GLU A 55 -6.00 -10.60 -16.94
N ARG A 56 -5.84 -9.43 -16.30
CA ARG A 56 -6.57 -8.21 -16.66
C ARG A 56 -5.69 -7.00 -16.99
N PHE A 57 -4.35 -7.09 -16.96
CA PHE A 57 -3.47 -5.93 -17.12
C PHE A 57 -3.76 -5.07 -18.36
N ALA A 58 -4.17 -5.69 -19.47
CA ALA A 58 -4.43 -5.01 -20.74
C ALA A 58 -5.74 -4.17 -20.76
N GLU A 59 -6.59 -4.27 -19.72
CA GLU A 59 -7.86 -3.54 -19.63
C GLU A 59 -7.71 -2.10 -19.12
N PHE A 60 -6.54 -1.76 -18.58
CA PHE A 60 -6.30 -0.53 -17.82
C PHE A 60 -5.36 0.43 -18.53
N ASP A 61 -5.55 1.72 -18.30
CA ASP A 61 -4.68 2.78 -18.77
C ASP A 61 -3.46 2.97 -17.85
N MET A 62 -3.64 2.62 -16.56
CA MET A 62 -2.60 2.74 -15.54
C MET A 62 -2.69 1.59 -14.54
N ILE A 63 -1.54 1.09 -14.10
CA ILE A 63 -1.41 0.10 -13.02
C ILE A 63 -0.58 0.68 -11.90
N TRP A 64 -1.14 0.69 -10.69
CA TRP A 64 -0.43 0.96 -9.45
C TRP A 64 -0.30 -0.33 -8.65
N SER A 65 0.93 -0.65 -8.24
CA SER A 65 1.21 -1.84 -7.43
C SER A 65 2.07 -1.48 -6.22
N SER A 66 1.63 -1.87 -5.02
CA SER A 66 2.37 -1.71 -3.77
C SER A 66 2.55 -3.07 -3.08
N PRO A 67 3.42 -3.95 -3.62
CA PRO A 67 3.60 -5.31 -3.11
C PRO A 67 4.04 -5.34 -1.63
N PRO A 68 3.76 -6.44 -0.90
CA PRO A 68 4.13 -6.58 0.50
C PRO A 68 5.62 -6.30 0.76
N CYS A 69 5.90 -5.44 1.75
CA CYS A 69 7.27 -5.00 2.07
C CYS A 69 7.92 -5.75 3.24
N GLN A 70 7.20 -6.67 3.91
CA GLN A 70 7.61 -7.27 5.18
C GLN A 70 8.92 -8.04 5.10
N SER A 71 9.21 -8.67 3.97
CA SER A 71 10.46 -9.41 3.75
C SER A 71 11.60 -8.54 3.20
N LEU A 72 11.28 -7.36 2.66
CA LEU A 72 12.21 -6.47 1.97
C LEU A 72 12.72 -5.34 2.88
N SER A 73 11.88 -4.85 3.78
CA SER A 73 12.14 -3.68 4.61
C SER A 73 13.41 -3.79 5.45
N ARG A 74 14.12 -2.68 5.60
CA ARG A 74 15.25 -2.58 6.55
C ARG A 74 14.87 -2.96 7.99
N MET A 75 13.59 -2.88 8.34
CA MET A 75 13.09 -3.28 9.65
C MET A 75 13.29 -4.77 9.96
N VAL A 76 13.44 -5.62 8.94
CA VAL A 76 13.81 -7.04 9.11
C VAL A 76 15.09 -7.24 9.92
N LYS A 77 16.02 -6.28 9.83
CA LYS A 77 17.33 -6.31 10.55
C LYS A 77 17.26 -5.68 11.94
N PHE A 78 16.17 -5.04 12.31
CA PHE A 78 16.03 -4.34 13.58
C PHE A 78 15.05 -5.05 14.53
N GLY A 79 15.33 -4.97 15.82
CA GLY A 79 14.47 -5.53 16.88
C GLY A 79 15.08 -6.74 17.60
N ARG A 80 14.44 -7.12 18.72
CA ARG A 80 14.90 -8.24 19.59
C ARG A 80 14.65 -9.62 18.94
N ASN A 81 13.63 -9.73 18.10
CA ASN A 81 13.23 -10.99 17.45
C ASN A 81 13.63 -11.01 15.98
N ARG A 82 14.91 -10.67 15.67
CA ARG A 82 15.43 -10.79 14.31
C ARG A 82 15.39 -12.25 13.87
N SER A 83 14.59 -12.54 12.86
CA SER A 83 14.60 -13.83 12.19
C SER A 83 15.07 -13.63 10.75
N PRO A 84 16.20 -14.23 10.34
CA PRO A 84 16.60 -14.22 8.94
C PRO A 84 15.50 -14.85 8.08
N ARG A 85 15.17 -14.18 6.96
CA ARG A 85 14.21 -14.68 5.98
C ARG A 85 14.67 -14.35 4.58
N LEU A 86 14.27 -15.17 3.63
CA LEU A 86 14.50 -14.88 2.23
C LEU A 86 13.65 -13.68 1.81
N PRO A 87 14.20 -12.76 0.98
CA PRO A 87 13.41 -11.68 0.41
C PRO A 87 12.40 -12.24 -0.59
N ASP A 88 11.19 -11.73 -0.54
CA ASP A 88 10.22 -11.93 -1.61
C ASP A 88 10.60 -11.00 -2.77
N LEU A 89 10.89 -11.58 -3.92
CA LEU A 89 11.31 -10.86 -5.12
C LEU A 89 10.17 -10.64 -6.13
N SER A 90 8.92 -10.93 -5.77
CA SER A 90 7.73 -10.71 -6.61
C SER A 90 7.61 -9.26 -7.08
N LEU A 91 8.04 -8.29 -6.25
CA LEU A 91 8.21 -6.90 -6.64
C LEU A 91 8.96 -6.76 -7.98
N TYR A 92 10.12 -7.41 -8.11
CA TYR A 92 10.95 -7.27 -9.32
C TYR A 92 10.37 -8.03 -10.50
N SER A 93 9.72 -9.18 -10.28
CA SER A 93 9.02 -9.90 -11.34
C SER A 93 7.88 -9.07 -11.91
N GLN A 94 7.13 -8.35 -11.08
CA GLN A 94 6.10 -7.42 -11.53
C GLN A 94 6.67 -6.25 -12.32
N VAL A 95 7.77 -5.63 -11.87
CA VAL A 95 8.42 -4.55 -12.63
C VAL A 95 8.87 -5.04 -14.01
N ILE A 96 9.53 -6.20 -14.07
CA ILE A 96 9.98 -6.81 -15.33
C ILE A 96 8.79 -7.12 -16.24
N PHE A 97 7.71 -7.71 -15.69
CA PHE A 97 6.50 -8.00 -16.44
C PHE A 97 5.90 -6.73 -17.05
N LEU A 98 5.68 -5.69 -16.23
CA LEU A 98 5.08 -4.44 -16.68
C LEU A 98 5.94 -3.72 -17.71
N GLN A 99 7.26 -3.74 -17.57
CA GLN A 99 8.18 -3.13 -18.55
C GLN A 99 8.16 -3.81 -19.91
N ASN A 100 7.81 -5.09 -20.00
CA ASN A 100 7.93 -5.85 -21.23
C ASN A 100 6.57 -6.18 -21.88
N TRP A 101 5.49 -6.19 -21.13
CA TRP A 101 4.18 -6.64 -21.60
C TRP A 101 3.09 -5.58 -21.52
N TYR A 102 3.31 -4.51 -20.74
CA TYR A 102 2.28 -3.51 -20.52
C TYR A 102 2.60 -2.20 -21.27
N GLU A 103 1.65 -1.72 -22.08
CA GLU A 103 1.80 -0.51 -22.88
C GLU A 103 1.30 0.75 -22.17
N GLY A 104 0.50 0.61 -21.11
CA GLY A 104 -0.01 1.72 -20.31
C GLY A 104 1.00 2.27 -19.31
N LEU A 105 0.56 3.19 -18.47
CA LEU A 105 1.38 3.77 -17.42
C LEU A 105 1.45 2.83 -16.21
N PHE A 106 2.61 2.68 -15.60
CA PHE A 106 2.68 1.92 -14.36
C PHE A 106 3.53 2.59 -13.28
N VAL A 107 3.17 2.30 -12.04
CA VAL A 107 3.93 2.61 -10.83
C VAL A 107 3.99 1.35 -9.98
N VAL A 108 5.20 0.90 -9.66
CA VAL A 108 5.43 -0.09 -8.60
C VAL A 108 6.14 0.61 -7.46
N GLU A 109 5.59 0.53 -6.26
CA GLU A 109 6.08 1.24 -5.09
C GLU A 109 6.49 0.25 -4.01
N ASN A 110 7.58 0.54 -3.29
CA ASN A 110 7.94 -0.19 -2.07
C ASN A 110 8.81 0.66 -1.15
N VAL A 111 9.03 0.17 0.06
CA VAL A 111 9.94 0.80 1.02
C VAL A 111 11.40 0.58 0.64
N ILE A 112 12.32 1.36 1.25
CA ILE A 112 13.76 1.13 1.09
C ILE A 112 14.13 -0.24 1.68
N SER A 113 14.64 -1.12 0.82
CA SER A 113 15.05 -2.48 1.18
C SER A 113 16.31 -2.52 2.04
N TYR A 114 16.54 -3.67 2.72
CA TYR A 114 17.76 -3.92 3.49
C TYR A 114 18.97 -4.31 2.62
N PHE A 115 18.76 -4.48 1.34
CA PHE A 115 19.76 -4.75 0.31
C PHE A 115 19.65 -3.71 -0.82
N PRO A 116 20.69 -3.52 -1.65
CA PRO A 116 20.61 -2.65 -2.81
C PRO A 116 19.50 -3.11 -3.77
N PRO A 117 18.68 -2.20 -4.31
CA PRO A 117 17.66 -2.56 -5.28
C PRO A 117 18.26 -3.29 -6.50
N LEU A 118 17.59 -4.35 -6.98
CA LEU A 118 18.04 -5.12 -8.14
C LEU A 118 17.82 -4.38 -9.46
N LEU A 119 16.79 -3.54 -9.51
CA LEU A 119 16.49 -2.63 -10.61
C LEU A 119 16.57 -1.19 -10.11
N PRO A 120 17.08 -0.22 -10.89
CA PRO A 120 17.23 1.14 -10.44
C PRO A 120 15.87 1.83 -10.24
N PRO A 121 15.53 2.25 -8.99
CA PRO A 121 14.31 2.98 -8.70
C PRO A 121 14.54 4.48 -8.66
N LYS A 122 13.45 5.25 -8.74
CA LYS A 122 13.40 6.62 -8.26
C LYS A 122 13.09 6.62 -6.76
N LYS A 123 13.92 7.29 -5.97
CA LYS A 123 13.70 7.41 -4.53
C LYS A 123 12.99 8.71 -4.22
N ILE A 124 11.88 8.65 -3.45
CA ILE A 124 11.18 9.80 -2.90
C ILE A 124 10.93 9.55 -1.42
N GLY A 125 11.51 10.38 -0.58
CA GLY A 125 11.41 10.22 0.88
C GLY A 125 11.88 8.82 1.34
N ARG A 126 10.96 8.03 1.87
CA ARG A 126 11.22 6.67 2.40
C ARG A 126 10.80 5.55 1.47
N HIS A 127 10.37 5.87 0.25
CA HIS A 127 9.87 4.91 -0.73
C HIS A 127 10.70 4.89 -1.99
N LEU A 128 10.64 3.77 -2.68
CA LEU A 128 11.25 3.51 -3.97
C LEU A 128 10.14 3.30 -4.99
N PHE A 129 10.31 3.87 -6.17
CA PHE A 129 9.34 3.81 -7.25
C PHE A 129 9.98 3.33 -8.53
N TRP A 130 9.34 2.41 -9.21
CA TRP A 130 9.67 1.97 -10.57
C TRP A 130 8.50 2.35 -11.47
N THR A 131 8.79 3.15 -12.49
CA THR A 131 7.79 3.69 -13.43
C THR A 131 8.33 3.68 -14.84
N ASN A 132 7.45 3.72 -15.83
CA ASN A 132 7.79 3.91 -17.24
C ASN A 132 7.59 5.36 -17.70
N PHE A 133 7.40 6.30 -16.79
CA PHE A 133 7.27 7.73 -17.07
C PHE A 133 8.04 8.57 -16.05
N GLU A 134 8.41 9.77 -16.47
CA GLU A 134 9.02 10.74 -15.56
C GLU A 134 7.96 11.42 -14.71
N PHE A 135 8.22 11.56 -13.45
CA PHE A 135 7.37 12.29 -12.51
C PHE A 135 8.21 13.07 -11.50
N HIS A 136 7.64 14.15 -11.02
CA HIS A 136 8.18 14.95 -9.93
C HIS A 136 7.22 14.84 -8.74
N ALA A 137 7.78 14.70 -7.54
CA ALA A 137 7.00 14.72 -6.32
C ALA A 137 7.72 15.59 -5.31
N ASP A 138 6.99 16.50 -4.70
CA ASP A 138 7.49 17.25 -3.58
C ASP A 138 7.62 16.33 -2.36
N GLU A 139 8.71 16.49 -1.61
CA GLU A 139 8.85 15.76 -0.35
C GLU A 139 7.87 16.37 0.67
N VAL A 140 6.82 15.63 0.99
CA VAL A 140 5.93 16.01 2.09
C VAL A 140 6.54 15.50 3.38
N PRO A 141 6.87 16.39 4.34
CA PRO A 141 7.41 15.97 5.63
C PRO A 141 6.43 15.02 6.34
N SER A 142 6.89 13.84 6.70
CA SER A 142 6.09 12.94 7.53
C SER A 142 5.94 13.52 8.93
N PRO A 143 4.73 13.57 9.49
CA PRO A 143 4.54 13.97 10.88
C PRO A 143 5.39 13.11 11.82
N LYS A 144 5.95 13.71 12.85
CA LYS A 144 6.75 12.99 13.85
C LYS A 144 5.84 12.19 14.78
N GLY A 145 6.29 11.01 15.22
CA GLY A 145 5.62 10.27 16.29
C GLY A 145 4.68 9.14 15.87
N PHE A 146 4.56 8.80 14.58
CA PHE A 146 3.65 7.74 14.11
C PHE A 146 4.06 6.30 14.44
N ILE A 147 5.30 6.07 14.89
CA ILE A 147 5.77 4.71 15.20
C ILE A 147 5.12 4.15 16.47
N ASN A 148 4.77 5.02 17.43
CA ASN A 148 4.05 4.66 18.65
C ASN A 148 2.94 5.69 18.93
N PRO A 149 1.88 5.70 18.14
CA PRO A 149 0.82 6.69 18.27
C PRO A 149 -0.02 6.44 19.54
N THR A 150 -0.37 7.53 20.21
CA THR A 150 -1.47 7.61 21.15
C THR A 150 -2.78 7.85 20.42
N ILE A 151 -3.93 7.79 21.09
CA ILE A 151 -5.25 8.05 20.47
C ILE A 151 -5.30 9.42 19.78
N GLY A 152 -4.78 10.47 20.43
CA GLY A 152 -4.72 11.80 19.80
C GLY A 152 -3.84 11.85 18.55
N THR A 153 -2.82 10.97 18.46
CA THR A 153 -1.99 10.85 17.27
C THR A 153 -2.69 10.07 16.15
N VAL A 154 -3.64 9.18 16.48
CA VAL A 154 -4.47 8.48 15.48
C VAL A 154 -5.34 9.47 14.72
N GLU A 155 -6.01 10.36 15.42
CA GLU A 155 -6.84 11.41 14.82
C GLU A 155 -5.99 12.34 13.94
N ALA A 156 -4.87 12.82 14.46
CA ALA A 156 -3.92 13.62 13.67
C ALA A 156 -3.38 12.88 12.42
N LEU A 157 -3.21 11.56 12.51
CA LEU A 157 -2.83 10.73 11.37
C LEU A 157 -3.95 10.62 10.34
N GLN A 158 -5.19 10.41 10.78
CA GLN A 158 -6.34 10.37 9.90
C GLN A 158 -6.55 11.71 9.19
N ASP A 159 -6.43 12.83 9.91
CA ASP A 159 -6.49 14.19 9.36
C ASP A 159 -5.40 14.39 8.30
N TRP A 160 -4.18 14.03 8.62
CA TRP A 160 -3.05 14.17 7.68
C TRP A 160 -3.20 13.26 6.44
N LEU A 161 -3.69 12.03 6.62
CA LEU A 161 -3.96 11.12 5.52
C LEU A 161 -5.19 11.53 4.71
N GLY A 162 -6.11 12.32 5.30
CA GLY A 162 -7.42 12.60 4.73
C GLY A 162 -8.30 11.35 4.63
N ILE A 163 -8.08 10.38 5.52
CA ILE A 163 -8.86 9.15 5.63
C ILE A 163 -9.39 9.06 7.04
N HIS A 164 -10.71 9.17 7.20
CA HIS A 164 -11.38 9.13 8.50
C HIS A 164 -12.21 7.85 8.60
N TYR A 165 -11.88 7.01 9.55
CA TYR A 165 -12.66 5.83 9.88
C TYR A 165 -13.58 6.12 11.06
N PRO A 166 -14.88 5.79 10.97
CA PRO A 166 -15.84 6.08 12.05
C PRO A 166 -15.48 5.32 13.34
N LYS A 167 -15.68 6.00 14.47
CA LYS A 167 -15.55 5.36 15.79
C LYS A 167 -16.83 4.53 16.12
N PRO A 168 -16.74 3.44 16.89
CA PRO A 168 -15.52 2.88 17.49
C PRO A 168 -14.64 2.19 16.45
N TRP A 169 -13.32 2.36 16.59
CA TRP A 169 -12.38 1.69 15.69
C TRP A 169 -12.42 0.19 15.93
N PRO A 170 -12.49 -0.63 14.89
CA PRO A 170 -12.44 -2.07 15.03
C PRO A 170 -11.10 -2.48 15.65
N CYS A 171 -11.15 -3.25 16.72
CA CYS A 171 -9.97 -3.90 17.27
C CYS A 171 -9.88 -5.31 16.70
N TYR A 172 -8.68 -5.80 16.51
CA TYR A 172 -8.41 -7.10 15.91
C TYR A 172 -9.07 -8.27 16.66
N ASP A 173 -9.07 -8.20 17.97
CA ASP A 173 -9.64 -9.23 18.87
C ASP A 173 -11.14 -9.03 19.17
N GLY A 174 -11.80 -8.07 18.51
CA GLY A 174 -13.19 -7.72 18.77
C GLY A 174 -13.42 -6.92 20.06
N ASN A 175 -12.38 -6.58 20.80
CA ASN A 175 -12.46 -5.75 21.98
C ASN A 175 -12.35 -4.27 21.63
N HIS A 176 -13.10 -3.43 22.30
CA HIS A 176 -12.97 -1.98 22.20
C HIS A 176 -11.62 -1.54 22.74
N CYS A 177 -10.86 -0.83 21.92
CA CYS A 177 -9.51 -0.40 22.22
C CYS A 177 -9.38 1.13 22.27
N PRO A 178 -10.11 1.83 23.17
CA PRO A 178 -10.11 3.29 23.18
C PRO A 178 -8.77 3.90 23.61
N THR A 179 -7.86 3.11 24.18
CA THR A 179 -6.60 3.58 24.78
C THR A 179 -5.35 2.90 24.23
N GLN A 180 -5.48 1.94 23.29
CA GLN A 180 -4.33 1.21 22.74
C GLN A 180 -3.74 1.90 21.52
N PRO A 181 -2.42 1.71 21.27
CA PRO A 181 -1.76 2.23 20.08
C PRO A 181 -2.38 1.67 18.79
N LEU A 182 -2.33 2.45 17.72
CA LEU A 182 -2.83 2.14 16.36
C LEU A 182 -2.50 0.72 15.88
N ARG A 183 -1.32 0.22 16.23
CA ARG A 183 -0.85 -1.11 15.81
C ARG A 183 -1.77 -2.26 16.23
N ASN A 184 -2.57 -2.06 17.28
CA ASN A 184 -3.48 -3.08 17.78
C ASN A 184 -4.95 -2.83 17.41
N CYS A 185 -5.25 -1.65 16.85
CA CYS A 185 -6.62 -1.23 16.50
C CYS A 185 -6.88 -1.14 15.00
N VAL A 186 -5.82 -1.07 14.17
CA VAL A 186 -5.93 -0.81 12.72
C VAL A 186 -5.39 -1.97 11.89
N HIS A 187 -4.72 -2.95 12.50
CA HIS A 187 -4.26 -4.15 11.83
C HIS A 187 -5.00 -5.37 12.38
N PRO A 188 -5.99 -5.87 11.65
CA PRO A 188 -6.24 -7.29 11.68
C PRO A 188 -4.98 -7.95 11.09
N ASP A 189 -4.35 -8.83 11.85
CA ASP A 189 -3.23 -9.65 11.35
C ASP A 189 -3.62 -10.47 10.13
#